data_090c2caf25faadae3361bc0cd104ed8b
#
_entry.id   090c2caf25faadae3361bc0cd104ed8b
#
_cell.length_a   1.000
_cell.length_b   1.000
_cell.length_c   1.000
_cell.angle_alpha   90.00
_cell.angle_beta   90.00
_cell.angle_gamma   90.00
#
_symmetry.space_group_name_H-M   'P 1'
#
loop_
_entity.id
_entity.type
_entity.pdbx_description
1 polymer ?
#
loop_
_entity_poly.entity_id
_entity_poly.type
_entity_poly.pdbx_seq_one_letter_code
_entity_poly.pdbx_strand_id
1 'polypeptide(L)'
;MCNVYLRVQTIGFHRQINSNEQVPDRSRLQTTNQESDVILTADRTLMSNYHGNEFLGFGTCAPSNFVPDVLYSYMFFPPISTINGLPKAAPYGLRKIEAQLLKEGLNPLTVSPQHLKKYIKNAKVIGIHTMDPFGFGPASTTLSSIFKKEPFLAKHFHSLITSPLIKEAKRNGCKVIVGGPGAWQFRHRPQLVEKKIIDCVVEGEAENVIGGIFRSALKGEPLPSFYEVSPKDIPKLDEIPDIVNPAINGLVELGRGCCRGCEFCNVTLRPLRWYPIDKIVREMAVNVEEGKQRVVCLHSEDVMLYGSLNAVPNDEKLIKLHQLVMNRVNSISWSHCSLAAVASKPQLVSKLSEIILQKQAWWGAEIGLETGSASLAKKIMPAKALPFKPDEWPEVARQGFKIMHDYKLCPAATLIVGLPEETEDDIVKTMELLDDIRDCRSLIVPLFFVPLGRLKNKDWFRNTEVNKLHEQLMYMCAEHSIRWVDNLLDMSFIDKGYRGAIKQFYKVFAGLAKRQIRIAEIASGQ
;
A
#
# COMPACT_ATOMS: atom_id res chain seq x y z
N MET A 1 -4.69 -27.72 -48.19
CA MET A 1 -3.37 -28.34 -48.04
C MET A 1 -2.36 -27.22 -47.80
N CYS A 2 -1.85 -27.16 -46.61
CA CYS A 2 -0.50 -26.86 -46.15
C CYS A 2 -0.57 -26.44 -44.67
N ASN A 3 -0.35 -27.45 -43.82
CA ASN A 3 -0.06 -27.26 -42.38
C ASN A 3 1.37 -26.71 -42.28
N VAL A 4 1.51 -25.55 -41.63
CA VAL A 4 2.80 -25.08 -41.10
C VAL A 4 2.71 -25.10 -39.58
N TYR A 5 3.31 -26.13 -39.00
CA TYR A 5 3.61 -26.25 -37.57
C TYR A 5 4.70 -25.25 -37.21
N LEU A 6 4.36 -24.19 -36.50
CA LEU A 6 5.35 -23.36 -35.79
C LEU A 6 5.63 -24.04 -34.45
N ARG A 7 6.76 -24.75 -34.38
CA ARG A 7 7.40 -25.17 -33.12
C ARG A 7 7.85 -23.92 -32.36
N VAL A 8 7.14 -23.60 -31.30
CA VAL A 8 7.65 -22.70 -30.27
C VAL A 8 8.73 -23.47 -29.53
N GLN A 9 9.97 -23.10 -29.74
CA GLN A 9 11.09 -23.55 -28.91
C GLN A 9 10.90 -22.98 -27.51
N THR A 10 10.57 -23.85 -26.58
CA THR A 10 10.65 -23.60 -25.14
C THR A 10 12.13 -23.40 -24.80
N ILE A 11 12.57 -22.14 -24.71
CA ILE A 11 13.88 -21.83 -24.13
C ILE A 11 13.77 -22.13 -22.65
N GLY A 12 14.23 -23.30 -22.27
CA GLY A 12 14.46 -23.67 -20.88
C GLY A 12 15.58 -22.80 -20.34
N PHE A 13 15.24 -21.78 -19.58
CA PHE A 13 16.21 -21.10 -18.72
C PHE A 13 16.58 -22.05 -17.56
N HIS A 14 17.53 -22.95 -17.82
CA HIS A 14 18.26 -23.60 -16.75
C HIS A 14 19.04 -22.53 -16.00
N ARG A 15 18.74 -22.43 -14.72
CA ARG A 15 19.46 -21.69 -13.69
C ARG A 15 20.97 -21.92 -13.83
N GLN A 16 21.73 -20.97 -14.38
CA GLN A 16 23.11 -20.75 -13.95
C GLN A 16 23.05 -19.85 -12.70
N ILE A 17 22.84 -20.49 -11.56
CA ILE A 17 23.07 -19.87 -10.25
C ILE A 17 24.58 -19.88 -10.08
N ASN A 18 25.17 -18.68 -9.88
CA ASN A 18 26.51 -18.59 -9.36
C ASN A 18 26.57 -19.37 -8.05
N SER A 19 27.43 -20.39 -8.01
CA SER A 19 27.52 -21.44 -7.00
C SER A 19 27.99 -20.99 -5.60
N ASN A 20 27.96 -19.70 -5.29
CA ASN A 20 28.42 -19.17 -4.00
C ASN A 20 27.34 -18.44 -3.17
N GLU A 21 26.11 -18.33 -3.62
CA GLU A 21 25.01 -17.93 -2.75
C GLU A 21 24.31 -19.21 -2.23
N GLN A 22 24.52 -19.53 -0.96
CA GLN A 22 23.76 -20.57 -0.26
C GLN A 22 22.29 -20.15 -0.23
N VAL A 23 21.49 -20.68 -1.16
CA VAL A 23 20.03 -20.61 -1.07
C VAL A 23 19.63 -21.35 0.20
N PRO A 24 18.94 -20.72 1.16
CA PRO A 24 18.49 -21.41 2.38
C PRO A 24 17.69 -22.66 2.00
N ASP A 25 18.00 -23.77 2.66
CA ASP A 25 17.32 -25.05 2.44
C ASP A 25 15.81 -24.91 2.70
N ARG A 26 15.04 -24.94 1.64
CA ARG A 26 13.59 -24.71 1.62
C ARG A 26 12.78 -25.88 2.17
N SER A 27 13.39 -27.05 2.39
CA SER A 27 12.73 -28.22 2.98
C SER A 27 12.28 -27.99 4.43
N ARG A 28 12.84 -26.97 5.10
CA ARG A 28 12.52 -26.60 6.50
C ARG A 28 11.11 -26.05 6.71
N LEU A 29 10.42 -25.54 5.66
CA LEU A 29 9.06 -24.99 5.80
C LEU A 29 7.95 -26.05 5.99
N GLN A 30 8.27 -27.34 5.86
CA GLN A 30 7.32 -28.45 5.97
C GLN A 30 7.37 -29.22 7.29
N THR A 31 8.31 -28.94 8.18
CA THR A 31 8.42 -29.67 9.44
C THR A 31 7.48 -29.10 10.51
N THR A 32 6.70 -29.96 11.13
CA THR A 32 5.56 -29.66 12.02
C THR A 32 5.91 -29.08 13.39
N ASN A 33 7.20 -28.92 13.74
CA ASN A 33 7.69 -28.46 15.05
C ASN A 33 8.81 -27.42 14.92
N GLN A 34 8.63 -26.37 14.12
CA GLN A 34 9.61 -25.28 14.07
C GLN A 34 9.46 -24.39 15.31
N GLU A 35 10.41 -24.50 16.23
CA GLU A 35 10.65 -23.51 17.28
C GLU A 35 11.58 -22.42 16.72
N SER A 36 11.27 -21.17 17.00
CA SER A 36 12.12 -20.03 16.64
C SER A 36 12.16 -19.03 17.77
N ASP A 37 13.35 -18.52 18.05
CA ASP A 37 13.56 -17.42 18.99
C ASP A 37 13.01 -16.07 18.44
N VAL A 38 12.77 -15.98 17.12
CA VAL A 38 12.34 -14.76 16.43
C VAL A 38 11.00 -15.00 15.73
N ILE A 39 9.98 -14.30 16.18
CA ILE A 39 8.65 -14.29 15.55
C ILE A 39 8.45 -12.96 14.82
N LEU A 40 8.00 -13.03 13.58
CA LEU A 40 7.54 -11.89 12.80
C LEU A 40 6.03 -11.95 12.61
N THR A 41 5.35 -10.83 12.76
CA THR A 41 3.89 -10.76 12.58
C THR A 41 3.43 -9.35 12.19
N ALA A 42 2.15 -9.21 11.90
CA ALA A 42 1.45 -7.96 11.76
C ALA A 42 0.04 -8.11 12.34
N ASP A 43 -0.70 -7.01 12.47
CA ASP A 43 -2.10 -7.09 12.88
C ASP A 43 -2.98 -7.75 11.79
N ARG A 44 -4.21 -8.09 12.18
CA ARG A 44 -5.13 -8.81 11.31
C ARG A 44 -5.47 -8.07 10.01
N THR A 45 -5.53 -6.74 10.04
CA THR A 45 -5.89 -5.95 8.86
C THR A 45 -4.82 -6.03 7.78
N LEU A 46 -3.55 -6.08 8.19
CA LEU A 46 -2.41 -6.23 7.29
C LEU A 46 -2.17 -7.67 6.84
N MET A 47 -2.66 -8.67 7.60
CA MET A 47 -2.60 -10.09 7.23
C MET A 47 -3.84 -10.51 6.44
N SER A 48 -4.16 -9.75 5.38
CA SER A 48 -5.28 -9.96 4.47
C SER A 48 -4.86 -9.79 3.02
N ASN A 49 -5.50 -10.54 2.12
CA ASN A 49 -5.36 -10.34 0.69
C ASN A 49 -6.49 -9.48 0.08
N TYR A 50 -7.39 -8.94 0.90
CA TYR A 50 -8.49 -8.08 0.48
C TYR A 50 -9.28 -8.66 -0.71
N HIS A 51 -9.52 -9.97 -0.70
CA HIS A 51 -10.12 -10.74 -1.82
C HIS A 51 -9.37 -10.60 -3.16
N GLY A 52 -8.09 -10.24 -3.15
CA GLY A 52 -7.27 -9.98 -4.33
C GLY A 52 -7.48 -8.59 -4.95
N ASN A 53 -8.07 -7.67 -4.19
CA ASN A 53 -8.32 -6.30 -4.64
C ASN A 53 -7.78 -5.29 -3.61
N GLU A 54 -6.67 -4.66 -3.93
CA GLU A 54 -5.98 -3.70 -3.03
C GLU A 54 -6.87 -2.52 -2.61
N PHE A 55 -7.79 -2.07 -3.47
CA PHE A 55 -8.72 -0.98 -3.10
C PHE A 55 -9.58 -1.30 -1.89
N LEU A 56 -9.88 -2.57 -1.63
CA LEU A 56 -10.60 -2.96 -0.43
C LEU A 56 -9.78 -2.75 0.85
N GLY A 57 -8.46 -2.60 0.73
CA GLY A 57 -7.58 -2.22 1.83
C GLY A 57 -7.97 -0.88 2.47
N PHE A 58 -8.52 0.08 1.72
CA PHE A 58 -9.08 1.31 2.28
C PHE A 58 -10.20 1.05 3.31
N GLY A 59 -10.92 -0.07 3.19
CA GLY A 59 -11.91 -0.48 4.19
C GLY A 59 -11.32 -0.68 5.60
N THR A 60 -10.01 -0.89 5.72
CA THR A 60 -9.34 -1.00 7.03
C THR A 60 -9.22 0.34 7.76
N CYS A 61 -9.27 1.46 7.02
CA CYS A 61 -9.30 2.82 7.56
C CYS A 61 -10.71 3.21 8.06
N ALA A 62 -11.74 2.42 7.73
CA ALA A 62 -13.10 2.70 8.15
C ALA A 62 -13.25 2.60 9.68
N PRO A 63 -14.16 3.39 10.26
CA PRO A 63 -14.43 3.35 11.68
C PRO A 63 -15.11 2.03 12.09
N SER A 64 -14.64 1.46 13.20
CA SER A 64 -15.19 0.23 13.78
C SER A 64 -16.57 0.47 14.43
N ASN A 65 -17.31 -0.62 14.68
CA ASN A 65 -18.60 -0.61 15.41
C ASN A 65 -19.79 0.04 14.68
N PHE A 66 -19.78 0.16 13.35
CA PHE A 66 -20.96 0.50 12.55
C PHE A 66 -21.71 -0.75 12.05
N VAL A 67 -20.95 -1.78 11.76
CA VAL A 67 -21.41 -3.11 11.36
C VAL A 67 -20.73 -4.09 12.29
N PRO A 68 -21.33 -5.26 12.61
CA PRO A 68 -20.63 -6.26 13.42
C PRO A 68 -19.22 -6.53 12.89
N ASP A 69 -18.21 -6.34 13.73
CA ASP A 69 -16.78 -6.38 13.34
C ASP A 69 -16.39 -7.67 12.61
N VAL A 70 -16.97 -8.80 13.01
CA VAL A 70 -16.70 -10.10 12.38
C VAL A 70 -17.16 -10.10 10.93
N LEU A 71 -18.36 -9.57 10.65
CA LEU A 71 -18.92 -9.47 9.31
C LEU A 71 -18.09 -8.51 8.47
N TYR A 72 -17.82 -7.31 8.99
CA TYR A 72 -17.01 -6.31 8.30
C TYR A 72 -15.61 -6.84 7.96
N SER A 73 -14.95 -7.47 8.94
CA SER A 73 -13.62 -8.04 8.76
C SER A 73 -13.60 -9.12 7.65
N TYR A 74 -14.61 -9.99 7.63
CA TYR A 74 -14.71 -11.02 6.60
C TYR A 74 -14.90 -10.42 5.21
N MET A 75 -15.67 -9.33 5.10
CA MET A 75 -15.96 -8.69 3.83
C MET A 75 -14.78 -7.86 3.30
N PHE A 76 -14.08 -7.11 4.14
CA PHE A 76 -13.04 -6.18 3.68
C PHE A 76 -11.62 -6.71 3.84
N PHE A 77 -11.31 -7.41 4.93
CA PHE A 77 -9.97 -7.94 5.21
C PHE A 77 -10.01 -9.36 5.79
N PRO A 78 -10.45 -10.34 4.96
CA PRO A 78 -10.45 -11.74 5.36
C PRO A 78 -9.03 -12.20 5.71
N PRO A 79 -8.85 -13.11 6.68
CA PRO A 79 -7.53 -13.59 7.04
C PRO A 79 -6.89 -14.38 5.90
N ILE A 80 -5.58 -14.22 5.72
CA ILE A 80 -4.77 -15.04 4.82
C ILE A 80 -4.84 -16.50 5.24
N SER A 81 -4.96 -17.39 4.26
CA SER A 81 -4.86 -18.82 4.50
C SER A 81 -3.50 -19.22 5.05
N THR A 82 -3.50 -20.17 5.99
CA THR A 82 -2.29 -20.62 6.68
C THR A 82 -2.04 -22.11 6.50
N ILE A 83 -0.77 -22.53 6.62
CA ILE A 83 -0.39 -23.92 6.80
C ILE A 83 0.24 -24.00 8.19
N ASN A 84 -0.34 -24.78 9.09
CA ASN A 84 0.09 -24.88 10.49
C ASN A 84 0.16 -23.53 11.25
N GLY A 85 -0.57 -22.49 10.80
CA GLY A 85 -0.54 -21.14 11.39
C GLY A 85 0.48 -20.21 10.76
N LEU A 86 1.29 -20.68 9.82
CA LEU A 86 2.20 -19.86 9.02
C LEU A 86 1.44 -19.34 7.78
N PRO A 87 1.42 -18.03 7.53
CA PRO A 87 0.66 -17.47 6.44
C PRO A 87 1.29 -17.80 5.08
N LYS A 88 0.45 -18.19 4.11
CA LYS A 88 0.90 -18.46 2.73
C LYS A 88 1.46 -17.22 2.03
N ALA A 89 1.03 -16.05 2.45
CA ALA A 89 1.59 -14.76 2.02
C ALA A 89 1.56 -13.78 3.20
N ALA A 90 2.45 -12.79 3.23
CA ALA A 90 2.51 -11.76 4.27
C ALA A 90 2.79 -10.38 3.65
N PRO A 91 2.65 -9.27 4.41
CA PRO A 91 3.00 -7.95 3.92
C PRO A 91 4.41 -7.91 3.34
N TYR A 92 4.57 -7.26 2.19
CA TYR A 92 5.84 -7.24 1.45
C TYR A 92 7.00 -6.71 2.30
N GLY A 93 6.81 -5.59 3.04
CA GLY A 93 7.83 -5.06 3.94
C GLY A 93 8.25 -6.06 5.03
N LEU A 94 7.30 -6.87 5.55
CA LEU A 94 7.60 -7.93 6.50
C LEU A 94 8.44 -9.05 5.85
N ARG A 95 8.15 -9.40 4.58
CA ARG A 95 8.93 -10.36 3.80
C ARG A 95 10.35 -9.87 3.52
N LYS A 96 10.56 -8.57 3.34
CA LYS A 96 11.91 -7.98 3.22
C LYS A 96 12.72 -8.15 4.51
N ILE A 97 12.11 -7.85 5.65
CA ILE A 97 12.76 -8.04 6.95
C ILE A 97 13.03 -9.53 7.23
N GLU A 98 12.08 -10.42 6.93
CA GLU A 98 12.29 -11.88 7.02
C GLU A 98 13.51 -12.30 6.18
N ALA A 99 13.56 -11.88 4.92
CA ALA A 99 14.67 -12.21 4.01
C ALA A 99 16.02 -11.66 4.51
N GLN A 100 16.04 -10.43 5.04
CA GLN A 100 17.26 -9.85 5.60
C GLN A 100 17.76 -10.60 6.84
N LEU A 101 16.86 -10.94 7.76
CA LEU A 101 17.22 -11.69 8.95
C LEU A 101 17.75 -13.09 8.59
N LEU A 102 17.14 -13.77 7.62
CA LEU A 102 17.63 -15.05 7.09
C LEU A 102 19.03 -14.91 6.45
N LYS A 103 19.25 -13.86 5.65
CA LYS A 103 20.55 -13.55 5.03
C LYS A 103 21.64 -13.37 6.09
N GLU A 104 21.29 -12.84 7.26
CA GLU A 104 22.20 -12.61 8.37
C GLU A 104 22.31 -13.81 9.35
N GLY A 105 21.77 -14.96 8.99
CA GLY A 105 21.89 -16.21 9.76
C GLY A 105 20.92 -16.32 10.95
N LEU A 106 19.96 -15.40 11.08
CA LEU A 106 18.85 -15.53 12.01
C LEU A 106 17.76 -16.43 11.41
N ASN A 107 16.93 -17.02 12.26
CA ASN A 107 15.87 -17.94 11.82
C ASN A 107 14.48 -17.38 12.20
N PRO A 108 14.01 -16.30 11.53
CA PRO A 108 12.70 -15.73 11.82
C PRO A 108 11.58 -16.65 11.33
N LEU A 109 10.49 -16.68 12.10
CA LEU A 109 9.25 -17.37 11.71
C LEU A 109 8.13 -16.34 11.57
N THR A 110 7.62 -16.16 10.36
CA THR A 110 6.45 -15.29 10.12
C THR A 110 5.18 -16.05 10.49
N VAL A 111 4.42 -15.54 11.45
CA VAL A 111 3.23 -16.19 12.04
C VAL A 111 2.00 -15.29 11.87
N SER A 112 0.87 -15.88 11.49
CA SER A 112 -0.42 -15.18 11.48
C SER A 112 -0.83 -14.79 12.91
N PRO A 113 -1.35 -13.59 13.15
CA PRO A 113 -1.70 -13.12 14.49
C PRO A 113 -2.70 -14.03 15.22
N GLN A 114 -3.59 -14.73 14.49
CA GLN A 114 -4.54 -15.67 15.08
C GLN A 114 -3.87 -16.96 15.59
N HIS A 115 -2.66 -17.25 15.16
CA HIS A 115 -1.92 -18.47 15.49
C HIS A 115 -0.69 -18.22 16.37
N LEU A 116 -0.48 -16.99 16.85
CA LEU A 116 0.65 -16.64 17.72
C LEU A 116 0.78 -17.56 18.94
N LYS A 117 -0.34 -17.97 19.55
CA LYS A 117 -0.34 -18.88 20.73
C LYS A 117 0.49 -20.14 20.51
N LYS A 118 0.53 -20.65 19.27
CA LYS A 118 1.26 -21.88 18.94
C LYS A 118 2.79 -21.70 19.01
N TYR A 119 3.29 -20.50 18.74
CA TYR A 119 4.72 -20.26 18.48
C TYR A 119 5.38 -19.31 19.48
N ILE A 120 4.61 -18.47 20.17
CA ILE A 120 5.12 -17.35 20.97
C ILE A 120 5.82 -17.78 22.27
N LYS A 121 5.57 -19.01 22.76
CA LYS A 121 6.04 -19.45 24.08
C LYS A 121 7.58 -19.38 24.22
N ASN A 122 8.30 -19.73 23.16
CA ASN A 122 9.76 -19.78 23.14
C ASN A 122 10.39 -18.54 22.47
N ALA A 123 9.56 -17.59 22.02
CA ALA A 123 10.04 -16.39 21.34
C ALA A 123 10.83 -15.47 22.30
N LYS A 124 12.04 -15.11 21.92
CA LYS A 124 12.87 -14.10 22.59
C LYS A 124 12.66 -12.72 21.98
N VAL A 125 12.32 -12.67 20.70
CA VAL A 125 12.07 -11.41 19.98
C VAL A 125 10.81 -11.55 19.11
N ILE A 126 9.94 -10.56 19.19
CA ILE A 126 8.76 -10.41 18.31
C ILE A 126 8.92 -9.14 17.50
N GLY A 127 9.02 -9.28 16.17
CA GLY A 127 8.98 -8.17 15.22
C GLY A 127 7.56 -7.95 14.72
N ILE A 128 7.03 -6.74 14.82
CA ILE A 128 5.68 -6.39 14.39
C ILE A 128 5.75 -5.34 13.28
N HIS A 129 5.21 -5.69 12.12
CA HIS A 129 5.05 -4.76 11.01
C HIS A 129 3.79 -3.91 11.19
N THR A 130 3.89 -2.59 10.94
CA THR A 130 2.78 -1.65 11.07
C THR A 130 2.62 -0.77 9.84
N MET A 131 1.37 -0.37 9.55
CA MET A 131 1.02 0.59 8.50
C MET A 131 0.44 1.87 9.11
N ASP A 132 -0.60 1.74 9.91
CA ASP A 132 -1.33 2.86 10.53
C ASP A 132 -1.80 2.47 11.94
N PRO A 133 -0.85 2.23 12.88
CA PRO A 133 -1.11 1.60 14.18
C PRO A 133 -2.00 2.42 15.11
N PHE A 134 -2.15 3.73 14.89
CA PHE A 134 -2.98 4.60 15.72
C PHE A 134 -4.07 5.34 14.93
N GLY A 135 -4.23 5.03 13.65
CA GLY A 135 -5.20 5.71 12.80
C GLY A 135 -4.81 7.17 12.49
N PHE A 136 -3.51 7.46 12.44
CA PHE A 136 -2.98 8.80 12.12
C PHE A 136 -2.66 8.98 10.64
N GLY A 137 -2.79 7.94 9.83
CA GLY A 137 -2.74 8.06 8.38
C GLY A 137 -3.87 8.94 7.85
N PRO A 138 -3.69 9.61 6.70
CA PRO A 138 -4.67 10.60 6.21
C PRO A 138 -6.10 10.05 6.09
N ALA A 139 -6.29 8.85 5.53
CA ALA A 139 -7.61 8.23 5.38
C ALA A 139 -8.26 7.92 6.73
N SER A 140 -7.51 7.32 7.65
CA SER A 140 -7.99 7.00 9.00
C SER A 140 -8.29 8.27 9.80
N THR A 141 -7.43 9.29 9.72
CA THR A 141 -7.64 10.60 10.38
C THR A 141 -8.92 11.25 9.89
N THR A 142 -9.17 11.27 8.58
CA THR A 142 -10.38 11.83 7.98
C THR A 142 -11.62 11.11 8.50
N LEU A 143 -11.67 9.79 8.33
CA LEU A 143 -12.85 9.00 8.70
C LEU A 143 -13.08 8.99 10.21
N SER A 144 -12.03 8.87 11.03
CA SER A 144 -12.18 8.90 12.49
C SER A 144 -12.60 10.29 13.02
N SER A 145 -12.16 11.37 12.37
CA SER A 145 -12.58 12.74 12.72
C SER A 145 -14.05 12.97 12.41
N ILE A 146 -14.54 12.52 11.26
CA ILE A 146 -15.96 12.65 10.85
C ILE A 146 -16.87 11.79 11.74
N PHE A 147 -16.52 10.52 11.91
CA PHE A 147 -17.38 9.55 12.60
C PHE A 147 -17.10 9.42 14.10
N LYS A 148 -16.06 10.07 14.63
CA LYS A 148 -15.63 10.04 16.04
C LYS A 148 -15.46 8.61 16.58
N LYS A 149 -14.90 7.72 15.77
CA LYS A 149 -14.66 6.32 16.10
C LYS A 149 -13.29 5.86 15.64
N GLU A 150 -12.71 4.91 16.37
CA GLU A 150 -11.42 4.31 16.06
C GLU A 150 -11.49 3.49 14.78
N PRO A 151 -10.52 3.62 13.83
CA PRO A 151 -10.46 2.83 12.63
C PRO A 151 -10.03 1.38 12.92
N PHE A 152 -10.41 0.45 12.05
CA PHE A 152 -10.09 -0.97 12.23
C PHE A 152 -8.58 -1.24 12.32
N LEU A 153 -7.73 -0.56 11.55
CA LEU A 153 -6.27 -0.67 11.64
C LEU A 153 -5.76 -0.44 13.06
N ALA A 154 -6.14 0.69 13.66
CA ALA A 154 -5.73 1.04 15.02
C ALA A 154 -6.29 0.05 16.05
N LYS A 155 -7.57 -0.31 15.95
CA LYS A 155 -8.22 -1.29 16.82
C LYS A 155 -7.52 -2.63 16.82
N HIS A 156 -7.19 -3.17 15.63
CA HIS A 156 -6.54 -4.48 15.52
C HIS A 156 -5.08 -4.44 15.94
N PHE A 157 -4.35 -3.37 15.64
CA PHE A 157 -3.00 -3.18 16.16
C PHE A 157 -2.99 -3.10 17.70
N HIS A 158 -3.88 -2.27 18.27
CA HIS A 158 -4.02 -2.16 19.73
C HIS A 158 -4.35 -3.51 20.39
N SER A 159 -5.31 -4.25 19.81
CA SER A 159 -5.67 -5.60 20.26
C SER A 159 -4.50 -6.56 20.23
N LEU A 160 -3.64 -6.50 19.19
CA LEU A 160 -2.45 -7.36 19.08
C LEU A 160 -1.45 -7.05 20.20
N ILE A 161 -1.01 -5.80 20.34
CA ILE A 161 0.06 -5.43 21.29
C ILE A 161 -0.37 -5.52 22.76
N THR A 162 -1.67 -5.38 23.06
CA THR A 162 -2.22 -5.50 24.41
C THR A 162 -2.72 -6.90 24.75
N SER A 163 -2.61 -7.85 23.82
CA SER A 163 -3.07 -9.22 23.99
C SER A 163 -2.41 -9.91 25.19
N PRO A 164 -3.10 -10.84 25.87
CA PRO A 164 -2.51 -11.65 26.93
C PRO A 164 -1.24 -12.37 26.49
N LEU A 165 -1.18 -12.82 25.22
CA LEU A 165 -0.02 -13.52 24.68
C LEU A 165 1.24 -12.65 24.63
N ILE A 166 1.11 -11.42 24.11
CA ILE A 166 2.24 -10.47 24.07
C ILE A 166 2.67 -10.08 25.50
N LYS A 167 1.68 -9.82 26.39
CA LYS A 167 1.97 -9.50 27.79
C LYS A 167 2.69 -10.63 28.51
N GLU A 168 2.33 -11.88 28.25
CA GLU A 168 2.98 -13.06 28.82
C GLU A 168 4.40 -13.22 28.29
N ALA A 169 4.58 -13.12 26.96
CA ALA A 169 5.91 -13.15 26.33
C ALA A 169 6.83 -12.06 26.90
N LYS A 170 6.31 -10.84 27.09
CA LYS A 170 7.05 -9.74 27.74
C LYS A 170 7.46 -10.07 29.17
N ARG A 171 6.58 -10.66 29.98
CA ARG A 171 6.92 -11.09 31.36
C ARG A 171 8.02 -12.15 31.37
N ASN A 172 8.10 -12.97 30.33
CA ASN A 172 9.13 -13.98 30.12
C ASN A 172 10.42 -13.42 29.50
N GLY A 173 10.56 -12.09 29.40
CA GLY A 173 11.76 -11.43 28.89
C GLY A 173 11.81 -11.20 27.38
N CYS A 174 10.77 -11.57 26.64
CA CYS A 174 10.71 -11.35 25.20
C CYS A 174 10.75 -9.85 24.85
N LYS A 175 11.51 -9.49 23.83
CA LYS A 175 11.60 -8.12 23.30
C LYS A 175 10.60 -7.94 22.16
N VAL A 176 9.92 -6.79 22.14
CA VAL A 176 8.98 -6.40 21.08
C VAL A 176 9.57 -5.25 20.28
N ILE A 177 9.83 -5.49 19.00
CA ILE A 177 10.36 -4.52 18.05
C ILE A 177 9.26 -4.21 17.03
N VAL A 178 9.02 -2.94 16.76
CA VAL A 178 7.99 -2.48 15.83
C VAL A 178 8.63 -1.69 14.70
N GLY A 179 8.18 -1.89 13.47
CA GLY A 179 8.65 -1.15 12.30
C GLY A 179 7.61 -1.10 11.19
N GLY A 180 8.00 -0.61 10.03
CA GLY A 180 7.15 -0.45 8.86
C GLY A 180 6.67 0.99 8.64
N PRO A 181 5.82 1.24 7.62
CA PRO A 181 5.41 2.59 7.23
C PRO A 181 4.74 3.41 8.34
N GLY A 182 4.10 2.75 9.32
CA GLY A 182 3.45 3.41 10.47
C GLY A 182 4.36 3.77 11.64
N ALA A 183 5.67 3.47 11.58
CA ALA A 183 6.59 3.66 12.71
C ALA A 183 6.64 5.12 13.22
N TRP A 184 6.54 6.10 12.32
CA TRP A 184 6.51 7.53 12.66
C TRP A 184 5.42 7.91 13.66
N GLN A 185 4.31 7.19 13.68
CA GLN A 185 3.15 7.48 14.53
C GLN A 185 3.46 7.29 16.03
N PHE A 186 4.43 6.46 16.37
CA PHE A 186 4.83 6.22 17.76
C PHE A 186 5.43 7.47 18.42
N ARG A 187 5.93 8.43 17.64
CA ARG A 187 6.39 9.73 18.16
C ARG A 187 5.24 10.54 18.78
N HIS A 188 4.02 10.32 18.29
CA HIS A 188 2.79 10.93 18.81
C HIS A 188 2.13 10.10 19.92
N ARG A 189 2.63 8.89 20.18
CA ARG A 189 2.14 7.96 21.23
C ARG A 189 3.31 7.29 21.99
N PRO A 190 4.22 8.07 22.60
CA PRO A 190 5.42 7.53 23.23
C PRO A 190 5.13 6.62 24.42
N GLN A 191 3.94 6.70 25.02
CA GLN A 191 3.57 5.96 26.24
C GLN A 191 3.70 4.44 26.09
N LEU A 192 3.53 3.88 24.87
CA LEU A 192 3.69 2.43 24.62
C LEU A 192 5.15 1.99 24.75
N VAL A 193 6.07 2.88 24.42
CA VAL A 193 7.51 2.66 24.54
C VAL A 193 7.97 2.93 25.95
N GLU A 194 7.54 4.05 26.55
CA GLU A 194 7.83 4.43 27.94
C GLU A 194 7.40 3.37 28.94
N LYS A 195 6.20 2.78 28.76
CA LYS A 195 5.69 1.65 29.58
C LYS A 195 6.30 0.31 29.20
N LYS A 196 7.30 0.28 28.32
CA LYS A 196 8.02 -0.92 27.86
C LYS A 196 7.10 -2.03 27.33
N ILE A 197 5.96 -1.68 26.76
CA ILE A 197 5.13 -2.61 25.98
C ILE A 197 5.84 -2.94 24.67
N ILE A 198 6.48 -1.93 24.09
CA ILE A 198 7.34 -2.00 22.91
C ILE A 198 8.77 -1.62 23.38
N ASP A 199 9.77 -2.40 23.01
CA ASP A 199 11.16 -2.17 23.42
C ASP A 199 11.92 -1.27 22.44
N CYS A 200 11.57 -1.35 21.14
CA CYS A 200 12.20 -0.54 20.10
C CYS A 200 11.23 -0.26 18.95
N VAL A 201 11.20 0.97 18.49
CA VAL A 201 10.53 1.38 17.25
C VAL A 201 11.61 1.70 16.21
N VAL A 202 11.56 1.03 15.05
CA VAL A 202 12.50 1.24 13.95
C VAL A 202 11.81 2.00 12.84
N GLU A 203 12.30 3.20 12.54
CA GLU A 203 11.76 4.09 11.51
C GLU A 203 12.75 4.26 10.37
N GLY A 204 12.32 3.95 9.14
CA GLY A 204 13.14 4.06 7.93
C GLY A 204 13.33 2.74 7.20
N GLU A 205 14.23 2.73 6.21
CA GLU A 205 14.61 1.53 5.45
C GLU A 205 15.63 0.73 6.27
N ALA A 206 15.17 -0.31 6.93
CA ALA A 206 15.89 -0.93 8.05
C ALA A 206 16.83 -2.10 7.64
N GLU A 207 16.91 -2.46 6.38
CA GLU A 207 17.61 -3.67 5.93
C GLU A 207 19.06 -3.74 6.44
N ASN A 208 19.80 -2.64 6.43
CA ASN A 208 21.21 -2.62 6.88
C ASN A 208 21.39 -2.64 8.39
N VAL A 209 20.35 -2.37 9.18
CA VAL A 209 20.45 -2.21 10.64
C VAL A 209 19.67 -3.26 11.44
N ILE A 210 18.65 -3.85 10.81
CA ILE A 210 17.66 -4.67 11.52
C ILE A 210 18.28 -5.92 12.15
N GLY A 211 19.22 -6.57 11.49
CA GLY A 211 19.90 -7.75 12.03
C GLY A 211 20.71 -7.46 13.27
N GLY A 212 21.38 -6.30 13.34
CA GLY A 212 22.06 -5.82 14.54
C GLY A 212 21.11 -5.64 15.71
N ILE A 213 19.97 -4.97 15.48
CA ILE A 213 18.93 -4.72 16.48
C ILE A 213 18.37 -6.05 17.00
N PHE A 214 18.08 -7.01 16.12
CA PHE A 214 17.55 -8.33 16.52
C PHE A 214 18.59 -9.15 17.27
N ARG A 215 19.89 -9.11 16.90
CA ARG A 215 20.96 -9.79 17.65
C ARG A 215 21.13 -9.22 19.06
N SER A 216 21.10 -7.89 19.21
CA SER A 216 21.15 -7.26 20.55
C SER A 216 19.93 -7.67 21.39
N ALA A 217 18.73 -7.69 20.78
CA ALA A 217 17.52 -8.16 21.46
C ALA A 217 17.62 -9.62 21.93
N LEU A 218 18.13 -10.52 21.08
CA LEU A 218 18.34 -11.94 21.41
C LEU A 218 19.33 -12.16 22.56
N LYS A 219 20.35 -11.30 22.66
CA LYS A 219 21.30 -11.30 23.77
C LYS A 219 20.78 -10.64 25.05
N GLY A 220 19.59 -10.05 25.01
CA GLY A 220 19.03 -9.30 26.14
C GLY A 220 19.68 -7.94 26.37
N GLU A 221 20.45 -7.45 25.42
CA GLU A 221 21.11 -6.14 25.48
C GLU A 221 20.04 -5.00 25.46
N PRO A 222 20.35 -3.82 26.03
CA PRO A 222 19.49 -2.65 25.96
C PRO A 222 19.27 -2.23 24.51
N LEU A 223 18.00 -1.91 24.16
CA LEU A 223 17.63 -1.39 22.85
C LEU A 223 17.28 0.11 22.96
N PRO A 224 17.59 0.92 21.94
CA PRO A 224 17.07 2.28 21.88
C PRO A 224 15.54 2.25 21.73
N SER A 225 14.84 3.09 22.48
CA SER A 225 13.38 3.19 22.39
C SER A 225 12.90 3.54 20.98
N PHE A 226 13.65 4.42 20.30
CA PHE A 226 13.44 4.79 18.89
C PHE A 226 14.78 4.68 18.15
N TYR A 227 14.75 3.99 17.02
CA TYR A 227 15.87 3.88 16.09
C TYR A 227 15.45 4.48 14.76
N GLU A 228 15.92 5.69 14.47
CA GLU A 228 15.76 6.33 13.16
C GLU A 228 16.93 5.93 12.27
N VAL A 229 16.63 5.30 11.12
CA VAL A 229 17.66 4.91 10.17
C VAL A 229 18.30 6.15 9.57
N SER A 230 19.59 6.31 9.81
CA SER A 230 20.32 7.49 9.34
C SER A 230 20.53 7.45 7.80
N PRO A 231 20.71 8.59 7.14
CA PRO A 231 20.92 8.62 5.69
C PRO A 231 22.08 7.75 5.20
N LYS A 232 23.13 7.56 6.02
CA LYS A 232 24.27 6.70 5.69
C LYS A 232 23.96 5.21 5.77
N ASP A 233 22.91 4.83 6.51
CA ASP A 233 22.51 3.45 6.74
C ASP A 233 21.38 3.02 5.78
N ILE A 234 20.89 3.94 4.93
CA ILE A 234 19.92 3.62 3.88
C ILE A 234 20.54 2.59 2.93
N PRO A 235 19.87 1.43 2.71
CA PRO A 235 20.45 0.37 1.90
C PRO A 235 20.59 0.77 0.43
N LYS A 236 21.69 0.35 -0.22
CA LYS A 236 21.80 0.38 -1.68
C LYS A 236 20.92 -0.72 -2.28
N LEU A 237 20.66 -0.65 -3.58
CA LEU A 237 19.77 -1.60 -4.26
C LEU A 237 20.24 -3.07 -4.15
N ASP A 238 21.53 -3.30 -4.18
CA ASP A 238 22.18 -4.62 -4.07
C ASP A 238 22.23 -5.14 -2.63
N GLU A 239 22.10 -4.26 -1.65
CA GLU A 239 22.03 -4.63 -0.23
C GLU A 239 20.64 -5.11 0.17
N ILE A 240 19.59 -4.67 -0.55
CA ILE A 240 18.20 -5.06 -0.28
C ILE A 240 17.96 -6.50 -0.78
N PRO A 241 17.62 -7.45 0.11
CA PRO A 241 17.43 -8.85 -0.28
C PRO A 241 16.22 -9.05 -1.18
N ASP A 242 16.23 -10.10 -1.99
CA ASP A 242 15.02 -10.62 -2.62
C ASP A 242 14.13 -11.27 -1.56
N ILE A 243 12.81 -11.20 -1.71
CA ILE A 243 11.90 -11.95 -0.83
C ILE A 243 12.10 -13.45 -1.03
N VAL A 244 11.98 -14.22 0.06
CA VAL A 244 12.13 -15.70 0.02
C VAL A 244 10.80 -16.42 0.15
N ASN A 245 9.77 -15.74 0.64
CA ASN A 245 8.40 -16.24 0.77
C ASN A 245 7.41 -15.25 0.13
N PRO A 246 6.22 -15.72 -0.30
CA PRO A 246 5.28 -14.92 -1.06
C PRO A 246 4.77 -13.69 -0.31
N ALA A 247 4.65 -12.59 -1.04
CA ALA A 247 3.99 -11.37 -0.61
C ALA A 247 2.48 -11.40 -0.92
N ILE A 248 1.69 -10.66 -0.14
CA ILE A 248 0.24 -10.50 -0.35
C ILE A 248 0.01 -9.91 -1.75
N ASN A 249 -0.99 -10.45 -2.46
CA ASN A 249 -1.42 -10.04 -3.80
C ASN A 249 -0.28 -9.97 -4.84
N GLY A 250 0.76 -10.77 -4.64
CA GLY A 250 1.89 -10.80 -5.56
C GLY A 250 2.66 -9.49 -5.65
N LEU A 251 2.64 -8.66 -4.59
CA LEU A 251 3.32 -7.38 -4.60
C LEU A 251 4.81 -7.56 -4.89
N VAL A 252 5.31 -6.77 -5.84
CA VAL A 252 6.72 -6.67 -6.22
C VAL A 252 7.13 -5.22 -6.34
N GLU A 253 8.16 -4.83 -5.62
CA GLU A 253 8.69 -3.48 -5.62
C GLU A 253 9.54 -3.22 -6.87
N LEU A 254 9.27 -2.10 -7.56
CA LEU A 254 10.01 -1.65 -8.75
C LEU A 254 11.16 -0.70 -8.40
N GLY A 255 11.04 -0.02 -7.29
CA GLY A 255 12.00 0.99 -6.84
C GLY A 255 11.50 1.72 -5.61
N ARG A 256 12.36 2.56 -5.05
CA ARG A 256 12.09 3.35 -3.84
C ARG A 256 12.39 4.81 -4.06
N GLY A 257 11.68 5.68 -3.33
CA GLY A 257 11.81 7.12 -3.43
C GLY A 257 11.01 7.73 -4.57
N CYS A 258 10.97 9.06 -4.64
CA CYS A 258 10.21 9.81 -5.62
C CYS A 258 10.96 11.07 -6.05
N CYS A 259 10.90 11.42 -7.34
CA CYS A 259 11.54 12.61 -7.90
C CYS A 259 10.69 13.89 -7.79
N ARG A 260 9.42 13.80 -7.32
CA ARG A 260 8.47 14.91 -7.44
C ARG A 260 8.53 15.96 -6.33
N GLY A 261 9.16 15.68 -5.19
CA GLY A 261 9.47 16.68 -4.16
C GLY A 261 8.28 17.34 -3.47
N CYS A 262 7.10 16.69 -3.41
CA CYS A 262 5.93 17.25 -2.73
C CYS A 262 6.21 17.52 -1.25
N GLU A 263 5.86 18.72 -0.76
CA GLU A 263 6.18 19.19 0.60
C GLU A 263 5.56 18.33 1.72
N PHE A 264 4.37 17.79 1.48
CA PHE A 264 3.58 16.98 2.42
C PHE A 264 3.96 15.50 2.43
N CYS A 265 4.92 15.04 1.62
CA CYS A 265 5.18 13.62 1.43
C CYS A 265 6.52 13.17 2.01
N ASN A 266 6.51 12.14 2.87
CA ASN A 266 7.73 11.55 3.44
C ASN A 266 8.60 10.85 2.39
N VAL A 267 7.99 10.31 1.33
CA VAL A 267 8.72 9.51 0.33
C VAL A 267 9.71 10.35 -0.47
N THR A 268 9.41 11.62 -0.67
CA THR A 268 10.30 12.54 -1.38
C THR A 268 11.61 12.80 -0.64
N LEU A 269 11.67 12.45 0.63
CA LEU A 269 12.90 12.54 1.43
C LEU A 269 13.85 11.36 1.18
N ARG A 270 13.43 10.36 0.41
CA ARG A 270 14.23 9.18 0.06
C ARG A 270 14.80 9.32 -1.34
N PRO A 271 16.05 8.88 -1.59
CA PRO A 271 16.63 8.90 -2.93
C PRO A 271 15.86 7.97 -3.87
N LEU A 272 15.57 8.43 -5.09
CA LEU A 272 14.95 7.62 -6.12
C LEU A 272 15.94 6.56 -6.62
N ARG A 273 15.55 5.28 -6.55
CA ARG A 273 16.33 4.12 -6.98
C ARG A 273 15.41 3.10 -7.65
N TRP A 274 15.78 2.63 -8.84
CA TRP A 274 15.01 1.63 -9.58
C TRP A 274 15.70 0.27 -9.53
N TYR A 275 14.95 -0.76 -9.16
CA TYR A 275 15.46 -2.13 -9.23
C TYR A 275 15.69 -2.56 -10.69
N PRO A 276 16.76 -3.33 -10.96
CA PRO A 276 16.94 -3.96 -12.24
C PRO A 276 15.86 -5.02 -12.49
N ILE A 277 15.51 -5.22 -13.75
CA ILE A 277 14.37 -6.06 -14.15
C ILE A 277 14.53 -7.52 -13.73
N ASP A 278 15.76 -8.02 -13.67
CA ASP A 278 16.08 -9.38 -13.22
C ASP A 278 15.71 -9.59 -11.73
N LYS A 279 15.96 -8.61 -10.87
CA LYS A 279 15.53 -8.63 -9.47
C LYS A 279 13.99 -8.67 -9.36
N ILE A 280 13.30 -7.84 -10.11
CA ILE A 280 11.84 -7.83 -10.17
C ILE A 280 11.29 -9.20 -10.58
N VAL A 281 11.90 -9.80 -11.60
CA VAL A 281 11.51 -11.13 -12.11
C VAL A 281 11.77 -12.23 -11.08
N ARG A 282 12.89 -12.18 -10.33
CA ARG A 282 13.16 -13.16 -9.26
C ARG A 282 12.12 -13.09 -8.16
N GLU A 283 11.77 -11.90 -7.67
CA GLU A 283 10.74 -11.74 -6.64
C GLU A 283 9.34 -12.12 -7.13
N MET A 284 9.01 -11.78 -8.37
CA MET A 284 7.77 -12.23 -8.99
C MET A 284 7.72 -13.77 -9.07
N ALA A 285 8.84 -14.45 -9.37
CA ALA A 285 8.90 -15.91 -9.39
C ALA A 285 8.55 -16.52 -8.01
N VAL A 286 8.99 -15.91 -6.91
CA VAL A 286 8.59 -16.34 -5.55
C VAL A 286 7.06 -16.26 -5.38
N ASN A 287 6.44 -15.17 -5.81
CA ASN A 287 4.99 -15.01 -5.70
C ASN A 287 4.22 -16.01 -6.60
N VAL A 288 4.67 -16.20 -7.84
CA VAL A 288 3.98 -17.03 -8.84
C VAL A 288 4.24 -18.52 -8.64
N GLU A 289 5.50 -18.89 -8.43
CA GLU A 289 5.91 -20.30 -8.39
C GLU A 289 5.67 -20.92 -7.00
N GLU A 290 6.09 -20.22 -5.93
CA GLU A 290 5.91 -20.70 -4.55
C GLU A 290 4.50 -20.35 -4.02
N GLY A 291 4.08 -19.09 -4.20
CA GLY A 291 2.79 -18.57 -3.74
C GLY A 291 1.60 -19.03 -4.55
N LYS A 292 1.83 -19.62 -5.75
CA LYS A 292 0.79 -20.01 -6.72
C LYS A 292 -0.15 -18.86 -7.09
N GLN A 293 0.35 -17.62 -6.97
CA GLN A 293 -0.42 -16.43 -7.27
C GLN A 293 -0.48 -16.20 -8.79
N ARG A 294 -1.63 -15.70 -9.25
CA ARG A 294 -1.86 -15.37 -10.66
C ARG A 294 -2.12 -13.87 -10.88
N VAL A 295 -1.88 -13.11 -9.84
CA VAL A 295 -1.98 -11.65 -9.81
C VAL A 295 -0.64 -11.07 -9.38
N VAL A 296 -0.32 -9.85 -9.85
CA VAL A 296 0.85 -9.08 -9.42
C VAL A 296 0.44 -7.63 -9.21
N CYS A 297 0.84 -7.07 -8.07
CA CYS A 297 0.81 -5.64 -7.83
C CYS A 297 2.22 -5.08 -8.04
N LEU A 298 2.43 -4.26 -9.07
CA LEU A 298 3.67 -3.54 -9.28
C LEU A 298 3.71 -2.33 -8.36
N HIS A 299 4.71 -2.26 -7.50
CA HIS A 299 4.80 -1.24 -6.46
C HIS A 299 5.96 -0.27 -6.68
N SER A 300 5.63 1.00 -6.79
CA SER A 300 6.51 2.16 -6.61
C SER A 300 5.64 3.40 -6.44
N GLU A 301 6.23 4.51 -6.05
CA GLU A 301 5.53 5.80 -5.92
C GLU A 301 5.04 6.37 -7.26
N ASP A 302 5.59 5.91 -8.36
CA ASP A 302 5.13 6.23 -9.72
C ASP A 302 5.58 5.14 -10.70
N VAL A 303 4.72 4.13 -10.92
CA VAL A 303 5.02 3.00 -11.80
C VAL A 303 5.28 3.45 -13.24
N MET A 304 4.61 4.53 -13.71
CA MET A 304 4.86 5.10 -15.03
C MET A 304 6.29 5.63 -15.21
N LEU A 305 7.01 5.90 -14.13
CA LEU A 305 8.40 6.36 -14.20
C LEU A 305 9.43 5.24 -14.04
N TYR A 306 9.04 3.96 -14.04
CA TYR A 306 9.99 2.86 -13.88
C TYR A 306 11.18 2.97 -14.83
N GLY A 307 12.36 2.99 -14.22
CA GLY A 307 13.64 3.07 -14.93
C GLY A 307 13.92 4.41 -15.60
N SER A 308 13.14 5.45 -15.29
CA SER A 308 13.40 6.83 -15.70
C SER A 308 14.34 7.52 -14.71
N LEU A 309 15.18 8.40 -15.20
CA LEU A 309 16.04 9.27 -14.39
C LEU A 309 15.43 10.67 -14.19
N ASN A 310 14.31 10.94 -14.85
CA ASN A 310 13.59 12.22 -14.77
C ASN A 310 12.08 11.94 -14.68
N ALA A 311 11.25 12.97 -14.77
CA ALA A 311 9.80 12.84 -14.70
C ALA A 311 9.13 12.44 -16.03
N VAL A 312 9.87 11.89 -16.99
CA VAL A 312 9.34 11.41 -18.28
C VAL A 312 9.42 9.89 -18.34
N PRO A 313 8.31 9.18 -18.65
CA PRO A 313 8.29 7.73 -18.74
C PRO A 313 9.30 7.15 -19.76
N ASN A 314 9.86 5.99 -19.43
CA ASN A 314 10.73 5.22 -20.32
C ASN A 314 9.92 4.13 -21.03
N ASP A 315 9.58 4.37 -22.30
CA ASP A 315 8.69 3.51 -23.09
C ASP A 315 9.22 2.06 -23.19
N GLU A 316 10.49 1.90 -23.53
CA GLU A 316 11.10 0.57 -23.73
C GLU A 316 11.07 -0.27 -22.45
N LYS A 317 11.52 0.31 -21.33
CA LYS A 317 11.56 -0.39 -20.04
C LYS A 317 10.18 -0.77 -19.54
N LEU A 318 9.19 0.12 -19.69
CA LEU A 318 7.82 -0.14 -19.26
C LEU A 318 7.16 -1.23 -20.12
N ILE A 319 7.27 -1.15 -21.44
CA ILE A 319 6.71 -2.17 -22.34
C ILE A 319 7.33 -3.53 -22.03
N LYS A 320 8.67 -3.60 -21.93
CA LYS A 320 9.39 -4.84 -21.62
C LYS A 320 8.96 -5.43 -20.26
N LEU A 321 8.86 -4.59 -19.23
CA LEU A 321 8.40 -5.02 -17.89
C LEU A 321 7.00 -5.65 -17.98
N HIS A 322 6.03 -4.95 -18.59
CA HIS A 322 4.65 -5.41 -18.66
C HIS A 322 4.49 -6.68 -19.48
N GLN A 323 5.21 -6.82 -20.60
CA GLN A 323 5.25 -8.06 -21.38
C GLN A 323 5.79 -9.24 -20.55
N LEU A 324 6.89 -9.05 -19.82
CA LEU A 324 7.47 -10.09 -18.97
C LEU A 324 6.53 -10.51 -17.84
N VAL A 325 5.83 -9.55 -17.22
CA VAL A 325 4.88 -9.83 -16.15
C VAL A 325 3.65 -10.54 -16.70
N MET A 326 3.00 -10.00 -17.73
CA MET A 326 1.76 -10.56 -18.29
C MET A 326 1.94 -11.94 -18.92
N ASN A 327 3.16 -12.32 -19.30
CA ASN A 327 3.45 -13.69 -19.73
C ASN A 327 3.34 -14.72 -18.59
N ARG A 328 3.40 -14.30 -17.31
CA ARG A 328 3.43 -15.18 -16.14
C ARG A 328 2.16 -15.11 -15.27
N VAL A 329 1.40 -14.03 -15.37
CA VAL A 329 0.20 -13.80 -14.55
C VAL A 329 -1.03 -13.55 -15.39
N ASN A 330 -2.20 -13.56 -14.73
CA ASN A 330 -3.49 -13.28 -15.37
C ASN A 330 -3.98 -11.85 -15.11
N SER A 331 -3.42 -11.20 -14.08
CA SER A 331 -3.83 -9.86 -13.71
C SER A 331 -2.67 -9.06 -13.12
N ILE A 332 -2.65 -7.78 -13.42
CA ILE A 332 -1.70 -6.79 -12.95
C ILE A 332 -2.45 -5.57 -12.41
N SER A 333 -1.95 -5.00 -11.32
CA SER A 333 -2.32 -3.68 -10.84
C SER A 333 -1.07 -2.85 -10.56
N TRP A 334 -1.22 -1.54 -10.53
CA TRP A 334 -0.18 -0.64 -10.06
C TRP A 334 -0.53 -0.15 -8.66
N SER A 335 0.45 -0.01 -7.80
CA SER A 335 0.20 0.66 -6.51
C SER A 335 -0.10 2.14 -6.75
N HIS A 336 0.81 2.85 -7.41
CA HIS A 336 0.66 4.29 -7.66
C HIS A 336 1.15 4.67 -9.05
N CYS A 337 0.57 5.74 -9.60
CA CYS A 337 1.13 6.46 -10.74
C CYS A 337 0.76 7.95 -10.64
N SER A 338 1.38 8.79 -11.48
CA SER A 338 1.08 10.21 -11.51
C SER A 338 0.31 10.61 -12.76
N LEU A 339 -0.64 11.54 -12.60
CA LEU A 339 -1.40 12.14 -13.71
C LEU A 339 -0.48 12.75 -14.77
N ALA A 340 0.60 13.42 -14.33
CA ALA A 340 1.53 14.06 -15.25
C ALA A 340 2.33 13.06 -16.09
N ALA A 341 2.75 11.92 -15.53
CA ALA A 341 3.41 10.88 -16.31
C ALA A 341 2.46 10.26 -17.34
N VAL A 342 1.21 10.00 -16.96
CA VAL A 342 0.15 9.51 -17.86
C VAL A 342 -0.13 10.53 -18.96
N ALA A 343 -0.35 11.79 -18.64
CA ALA A 343 -0.65 12.85 -19.61
C ALA A 343 0.51 13.10 -20.58
N SER A 344 1.76 12.90 -20.14
CA SER A 344 2.94 13.11 -20.99
C SER A 344 3.15 12.06 -22.06
N LYS A 345 2.55 10.86 -21.92
CA LYS A 345 2.80 9.70 -22.80
C LYS A 345 1.52 8.89 -23.09
N PRO A 346 0.48 9.48 -23.71
CA PRO A 346 -0.79 8.79 -23.96
C PRO A 346 -0.63 7.56 -24.85
N GLN A 347 0.29 7.58 -25.84
CA GLN A 347 0.55 6.44 -26.72
C GLN A 347 1.19 5.26 -25.95
N LEU A 348 2.01 5.54 -24.95
CA LEU A 348 2.56 4.50 -24.08
C LEU A 348 1.46 3.87 -23.24
N VAL A 349 0.56 4.68 -22.66
CA VAL A 349 -0.60 4.17 -21.90
C VAL A 349 -1.48 3.27 -22.78
N SER A 350 -1.72 3.65 -24.05
CA SER A 350 -2.40 2.81 -25.03
C SER A 350 -1.73 1.45 -25.20
N LYS A 351 -0.41 1.43 -25.44
CA LYS A 351 0.35 0.17 -25.61
C LYS A 351 0.35 -0.70 -24.36
N LEU A 352 0.49 -0.09 -23.17
CA LEU A 352 0.41 -0.84 -21.92
C LEU A 352 -0.99 -1.42 -21.72
N SER A 353 -2.04 -0.65 -22.02
CA SER A 353 -3.42 -1.11 -21.99
C SER A 353 -3.64 -2.31 -22.94
N GLU A 354 -3.14 -2.26 -24.16
CA GLU A 354 -3.22 -3.38 -25.11
C GLU A 354 -2.58 -4.66 -24.54
N ILE A 355 -1.44 -4.55 -23.86
CA ILE A 355 -0.76 -5.69 -23.24
C ILE A 355 -1.59 -6.23 -22.05
N ILE A 356 -2.07 -5.35 -21.19
CA ILE A 356 -2.73 -5.71 -19.94
C ILE A 356 -4.14 -6.28 -20.19
N LEU A 357 -4.92 -5.62 -21.06
CA LEU A 357 -6.31 -5.97 -21.32
C LEU A 357 -6.51 -7.25 -22.13
N GLN A 358 -5.44 -7.91 -22.57
CA GLN A 358 -5.52 -9.25 -23.17
C GLN A 358 -6.04 -10.29 -22.16
N LYS A 359 -5.85 -10.09 -20.86
CA LYS A 359 -6.19 -11.07 -19.82
C LYS A 359 -7.11 -10.54 -18.73
N GLN A 360 -7.35 -9.22 -18.67
CA GLN A 360 -8.21 -8.59 -17.68
C GLN A 360 -9.05 -7.47 -18.30
N ALA A 361 -10.18 -7.14 -17.68
CA ALA A 361 -11.12 -6.18 -18.22
C ALA A 361 -10.74 -4.71 -17.94
N TRP A 362 -9.96 -4.46 -16.89
CA TRP A 362 -9.52 -3.16 -16.41
C TRP A 362 -8.29 -3.32 -15.51
N TRP A 363 -7.64 -2.23 -15.19
CA TRP A 363 -6.53 -2.18 -14.25
C TRP A 363 -6.64 -0.94 -13.37
N GLY A 364 -5.93 -0.90 -12.26
CA GLY A 364 -6.08 0.16 -11.28
C GLY A 364 -4.75 0.69 -10.77
N ALA A 365 -4.79 1.92 -10.26
CA ALA A 365 -3.70 2.57 -9.55
C ALA A 365 -4.24 3.61 -8.57
N GLU A 366 -3.50 3.86 -7.49
CA GLU A 366 -3.69 5.06 -6.69
C GLU A 366 -2.99 6.25 -7.36
N ILE A 367 -3.61 7.43 -7.30
CA ILE A 367 -3.01 8.66 -7.81
C ILE A 367 -3.21 9.80 -6.83
N GLY A 368 -2.26 10.71 -6.78
CA GLY A 368 -2.41 11.95 -6.02
C GLY A 368 -2.91 13.06 -6.93
N LEU A 369 -4.18 13.49 -6.79
CA LEU A 369 -4.70 14.72 -7.37
C LEU A 369 -4.34 15.93 -6.49
N GLU A 370 -4.53 15.79 -5.21
CA GLU A 370 -4.25 16.66 -4.07
C GLU A 370 -5.02 17.98 -4.08
N THR A 371 -5.02 18.74 -5.17
CA THR A 371 -5.78 19.99 -5.37
C THR A 371 -6.04 20.23 -6.85
N GLY A 372 -7.11 20.94 -7.17
CA GLY A 372 -7.39 21.48 -8.51
C GLY A 372 -6.84 22.88 -8.73
N SER A 373 -6.25 23.51 -7.71
CA SER A 373 -5.69 24.86 -7.81
C SER A 373 -4.26 24.85 -8.33
N ALA A 374 -4.01 25.60 -9.41
CA ALA A 374 -2.68 25.81 -9.96
C ALA A 374 -1.78 26.60 -9.00
N SER A 375 -2.33 27.59 -8.31
CA SER A 375 -1.60 28.44 -7.35
C SER A 375 -1.11 27.63 -6.15
N LEU A 376 -1.97 26.79 -5.58
CA LEU A 376 -1.63 25.92 -4.45
C LEU A 376 -0.67 24.81 -4.90
N ALA A 377 -0.91 24.18 -6.05
CA ALA A 377 -0.01 23.16 -6.61
C ALA A 377 1.41 23.68 -6.81
N LYS A 378 1.55 24.89 -7.31
CA LYS A 378 2.86 25.56 -7.48
C LYS A 378 3.60 25.77 -6.17
N LYS A 379 2.89 26.03 -5.07
CA LYS A 379 3.50 26.23 -3.74
C LYS A 379 3.97 24.92 -3.10
N ILE A 380 3.10 23.89 -3.11
CA ILE A 380 3.29 22.69 -2.28
C ILE A 380 3.81 21.46 -3.03
N MET A 381 3.65 21.45 -4.37
CA MET A 381 4.03 20.30 -5.20
C MET A 381 4.48 20.69 -6.62
N PRO A 382 5.38 21.67 -6.78
CA PRO A 382 5.71 22.25 -8.09
C PRO A 382 6.23 21.19 -9.09
N ALA A 383 6.99 20.22 -8.63
CA ALA A 383 7.53 19.17 -9.48
C ALA A 383 6.53 18.02 -9.76
N LYS A 384 5.32 18.04 -9.18
CA LYS A 384 4.30 17.02 -9.44
C LYS A 384 3.75 17.13 -10.86
N ALA A 385 3.71 18.33 -11.43
CA ALA A 385 3.30 18.56 -12.81
C ALA A 385 4.35 18.16 -13.85
N LEU A 386 5.63 17.98 -13.49
CA LEU A 386 6.68 17.65 -14.47
C LEU A 386 6.27 16.46 -15.35
N PRO A 387 6.53 16.52 -16.69
CA PRO A 387 7.36 17.51 -17.41
C PRO A 387 6.64 18.83 -17.77
N PHE A 388 5.39 19.00 -17.40
CA PHE A 388 4.62 20.24 -17.61
C PHE A 388 4.99 21.29 -16.56
N LYS A 389 4.54 22.53 -16.77
CA LYS A 389 4.70 23.61 -15.79
C LYS A 389 3.71 23.45 -14.62
N PRO A 390 4.06 23.91 -13.41
CA PRO A 390 3.15 23.84 -12.26
C PRO A 390 1.79 24.53 -12.49
N ASP A 391 1.78 25.63 -13.24
CA ASP A 391 0.57 26.39 -13.54
C ASP A 391 -0.39 25.62 -14.47
N GLU A 392 0.09 24.58 -15.17
CA GLU A 392 -0.71 23.72 -16.06
C GLU A 392 -1.38 22.56 -15.30
N TRP A 393 -1.17 22.45 -13.96
CA TRP A 393 -1.63 21.31 -13.19
C TRP A 393 -3.10 20.92 -13.38
N PRO A 394 -4.09 21.85 -13.37
CA PRO A 394 -5.49 21.48 -13.58
C PRO A 394 -5.73 20.84 -14.95
N GLU A 395 -5.08 21.37 -16.00
CA GLU A 395 -5.19 20.81 -17.35
C GLU A 395 -4.51 19.46 -17.47
N VAL A 396 -3.32 19.29 -16.87
CA VAL A 396 -2.60 18.01 -16.79
C VAL A 396 -3.47 16.97 -16.08
N ALA A 397 -4.19 17.37 -15.02
CA ALA A 397 -5.09 16.48 -14.31
C ALA A 397 -6.26 16.04 -15.20
N ARG A 398 -6.97 16.97 -15.87
CA ARG A 398 -8.06 16.65 -16.82
C ARG A 398 -7.61 15.67 -17.90
N GLN A 399 -6.48 15.95 -18.54
CA GLN A 399 -5.94 15.07 -19.58
C GLN A 399 -5.56 13.69 -19.03
N GLY A 400 -4.92 13.64 -17.86
CA GLY A 400 -4.57 12.39 -17.18
C GLY A 400 -5.79 11.52 -16.89
N PHE A 401 -6.84 12.08 -16.30
CA PHE A 401 -8.09 11.36 -16.03
C PHE A 401 -8.78 10.87 -17.30
N LYS A 402 -8.82 11.68 -18.35
CA LYS A 402 -9.39 11.30 -19.64
C LYS A 402 -8.65 10.12 -20.25
N ILE A 403 -7.32 10.18 -20.31
CA ILE A 403 -6.47 9.10 -20.83
C ILE A 403 -6.69 7.82 -20.01
N MET A 404 -6.71 7.91 -18.69
CA MET A 404 -6.98 6.77 -17.82
C MET A 404 -8.36 6.16 -18.10
N HIS A 405 -9.40 6.99 -18.27
CA HIS A 405 -10.74 6.53 -18.60
C HIS A 405 -10.78 5.79 -19.93
N ASP A 406 -10.18 6.36 -20.98
CA ASP A 406 -10.19 5.83 -22.36
C ASP A 406 -9.47 4.46 -22.42
N TYR A 407 -8.38 4.29 -21.67
CA TYR A 407 -7.57 3.07 -21.64
C TYR A 407 -7.88 2.13 -20.46
N LYS A 408 -9.02 2.31 -19.79
CA LYS A 408 -9.50 1.43 -18.70
C LYS A 408 -8.54 1.29 -17.51
N LEU A 409 -7.69 2.27 -17.30
CA LEU A 409 -6.96 2.46 -16.05
C LEU A 409 -7.87 3.21 -15.08
N CYS A 410 -8.29 2.55 -14.01
CA CYS A 410 -9.21 3.14 -13.05
C CYS A 410 -8.43 3.68 -11.84
N PRO A 411 -8.35 4.99 -11.65
CA PRO A 411 -7.66 5.56 -10.51
C PRO A 411 -8.53 5.61 -9.25
N ALA A 412 -7.89 5.39 -8.08
CA ALA A 412 -8.32 5.93 -6.81
C ALA A 412 -7.51 7.20 -6.55
N ALA A 413 -8.14 8.35 -6.70
CA ALA A 413 -7.48 9.64 -6.62
C ALA A 413 -7.60 10.24 -5.22
N THR A 414 -6.48 10.51 -4.58
CA THR A 414 -6.45 11.23 -3.30
C THR A 414 -6.52 12.74 -3.54
N LEU A 415 -7.24 13.42 -2.66
CA LEU A 415 -7.37 14.86 -2.62
C LEU A 415 -7.13 15.30 -1.18
N ILE A 416 -6.31 16.33 -0.96
CA ILE A 416 -5.99 16.79 0.39
C ILE A 416 -6.84 18.02 0.73
N VAL A 417 -7.55 17.94 1.84
CA VAL A 417 -8.40 19.00 2.40
C VAL A 417 -7.68 19.65 3.57
N GLY A 418 -7.62 20.96 3.59
CA GLY A 418 -6.98 21.73 4.67
C GLY A 418 -5.46 21.76 4.56
N LEU A 419 -4.92 21.84 3.34
CA LEU A 419 -3.49 22.08 3.12
C LEU A 419 -3.08 23.43 3.74
N PRO A 420 -1.88 23.53 4.30
CA PRO A 420 -1.36 24.84 4.73
C PRO A 420 -1.42 25.86 3.59
N GLU A 421 -1.92 27.05 3.90
CA GLU A 421 -2.12 28.16 2.94
C GLU A 421 -3.22 27.92 1.88
N GLU A 422 -4.06 26.89 2.02
CA GLU A 422 -5.25 26.71 1.19
C GLU A 422 -6.24 27.85 1.42
N THR A 423 -6.71 28.45 0.33
CA THR A 423 -7.71 29.52 0.34
C THR A 423 -9.06 29.02 -0.15
N GLU A 424 -10.12 29.79 0.07
CA GLU A 424 -11.44 29.46 -0.47
C GLU A 424 -11.45 29.38 -2.00
N ASP A 425 -10.68 30.22 -2.71
CA ASP A 425 -10.53 30.14 -4.16
C ASP A 425 -9.87 28.81 -4.59
N ASP A 426 -8.89 28.31 -3.85
CA ASP A 426 -8.24 27.02 -4.11
C ASP A 426 -9.24 25.86 -3.98
N ILE A 427 -10.14 25.93 -2.99
CA ILE A 427 -11.22 24.94 -2.83
C ILE A 427 -12.19 25.01 -4.01
N VAL A 428 -12.62 26.21 -4.41
CA VAL A 428 -13.51 26.41 -5.57
C VAL A 428 -12.87 25.89 -6.86
N LYS A 429 -11.58 26.18 -7.12
CA LYS A 429 -10.85 25.63 -8.27
C LYS A 429 -10.78 24.10 -8.25
N THR A 430 -10.69 23.52 -7.07
CA THR A 430 -10.71 22.06 -6.92
C THR A 430 -12.09 21.49 -7.23
N MET A 431 -13.18 22.15 -6.80
CA MET A 431 -14.55 21.74 -7.17
C MET A 431 -14.81 21.88 -8.68
N GLU A 432 -14.34 22.96 -9.32
CA GLU A 432 -14.43 23.13 -10.78
C GLU A 432 -13.74 21.96 -11.52
N LEU A 433 -12.52 21.57 -11.08
CA LEU A 433 -11.83 20.43 -11.67
C LEU A 433 -12.58 19.12 -11.46
N LEU A 434 -13.20 18.88 -10.29
CA LEU A 434 -14.00 17.68 -10.06
C LEU A 434 -15.22 17.61 -10.98
N ASP A 435 -15.85 18.75 -11.29
CA ASP A 435 -16.96 18.79 -12.26
C ASP A 435 -16.48 18.49 -13.68
N ASP A 436 -15.34 19.03 -14.09
CA ASP A 436 -14.72 18.76 -15.40
C ASP A 436 -14.40 17.26 -15.62
N ILE A 437 -14.01 16.54 -14.56
CA ILE A 437 -13.68 15.11 -14.65
C ILE A 437 -14.83 14.18 -14.24
N ARG A 438 -16.05 14.71 -14.03
CA ARG A 438 -17.20 13.94 -13.52
C ARG A 438 -17.53 12.68 -14.32
N ASP A 439 -17.26 12.71 -15.64
CA ASP A 439 -17.52 11.61 -16.55
C ASP A 439 -16.31 10.67 -16.73
N CYS A 440 -15.21 10.92 -16.03
CA CYS A 440 -14.04 10.06 -15.98
C CYS A 440 -14.17 9.04 -14.85
N ARG A 441 -14.13 7.74 -15.17
CA ARG A 441 -14.24 6.65 -14.20
C ARG A 441 -13.09 6.70 -13.20
N SER A 442 -13.43 6.99 -11.94
CA SER A 442 -12.47 7.07 -10.85
C SER A 442 -13.17 7.01 -9.48
N LEU A 443 -12.40 6.78 -8.44
CA LEU A 443 -12.79 7.06 -7.06
C LEU A 443 -12.04 8.29 -6.60
N ILE A 444 -12.73 9.25 -5.98
CA ILE A 444 -12.09 10.43 -5.38
C ILE A 444 -12.17 10.31 -3.87
N VAL A 445 -11.03 10.33 -3.22
CA VAL A 445 -10.89 10.11 -1.77
C VAL A 445 -10.37 11.38 -1.12
N PRO A 446 -11.25 12.19 -0.50
CA PRO A 446 -10.81 13.37 0.25
C PRO A 446 -10.12 12.94 1.54
N LEU A 447 -8.94 13.51 1.80
CA LEU A 447 -8.09 13.22 2.94
C LEU A 447 -7.78 14.50 3.69
N PHE A 448 -7.98 14.52 5.00
CA PHE A 448 -7.54 15.65 5.83
C PHE A 448 -6.01 15.73 5.84
N PHE A 449 -5.50 16.95 5.80
CA PHE A 449 -4.06 17.17 5.86
C PHE A 449 -3.48 16.62 7.17
N VAL A 450 -2.45 15.78 7.01
CA VAL A 450 -1.63 15.24 8.09
C VAL A 450 -0.21 15.78 7.90
N PRO A 451 0.41 16.36 8.94
CA PRO A 451 1.73 16.96 8.82
C PRO A 451 2.82 15.90 8.64
N LEU A 452 3.24 15.70 7.41
CA LEU A 452 4.30 14.79 6.99
C LEU A 452 5.32 15.51 6.10
N GLY A 453 6.38 14.82 5.70
CA GLY A 453 7.40 15.34 4.81
C GLY A 453 8.09 16.59 5.39
N ARG A 454 8.19 17.61 4.57
CA ARG A 454 8.73 18.92 4.98
C ARG A 454 7.75 19.73 5.81
N LEU A 455 6.46 19.37 5.76
CA LEU A 455 5.39 20.01 6.53
C LEU A 455 5.15 19.35 7.90
N LYS A 456 6.04 18.48 8.36
CA LYS A 456 5.89 17.72 9.63
C LYS A 456 5.74 18.59 10.89
N ASN A 457 6.08 19.86 10.83
CA ASN A 457 5.97 20.82 11.95
C ASN A 457 4.72 21.71 11.84
N LYS A 458 3.85 21.50 10.85
CA LYS A 458 2.57 22.21 10.71
C LYS A 458 1.50 21.55 11.58
N ASP A 459 0.40 22.26 11.81
CA ASP A 459 -0.74 21.72 12.54
C ASP A 459 -1.54 20.73 11.68
N TRP A 460 -2.17 19.78 12.34
CA TRP A 460 -3.11 18.85 11.74
C TRP A 460 -4.40 19.58 11.37
N PHE A 461 -4.89 19.34 10.16
CA PHE A 461 -6.25 19.78 9.83
C PHE A 461 -7.27 18.92 10.57
N ARG A 462 -8.22 19.54 11.24
CA ARG A 462 -9.21 18.89 12.10
C ARG A 462 -10.63 19.17 11.63
N ASN A 463 -11.55 18.29 11.99
CA ASN A 463 -12.97 18.46 11.67
C ASN A 463 -13.57 19.79 12.18
N THR A 464 -12.99 20.39 13.22
CA THR A 464 -13.39 21.71 13.75
C THR A 464 -13.02 22.87 12.82
N GLU A 465 -12.15 22.64 11.85
CA GLU A 465 -11.67 23.64 10.86
C GLU A 465 -12.40 23.51 9.52
N VAL A 466 -13.25 22.49 9.39
CA VAL A 466 -14.07 22.27 8.20
C VAL A 466 -15.11 23.38 8.08
N ASN A 467 -15.07 24.12 6.98
CA ASN A 467 -16.05 25.13 6.61
C ASN A 467 -17.03 24.59 5.56
N LYS A 468 -18.01 25.42 5.17
CA LYS A 468 -19.03 25.03 4.17
C LYS A 468 -18.46 24.61 2.82
N LEU A 469 -17.38 25.27 2.35
CA LEU A 469 -16.74 24.91 1.08
C LEU A 469 -16.05 23.56 1.16
N HIS A 470 -15.39 23.26 2.28
CA HIS A 470 -14.83 21.94 2.53
C HIS A 470 -15.92 20.85 2.55
N GLU A 471 -17.07 21.13 3.17
CA GLU A 471 -18.21 20.19 3.18
C GLU A 471 -18.73 19.93 1.77
N GLN A 472 -18.88 20.97 0.95
CA GLN A 472 -19.29 20.85 -0.44
C GLN A 472 -18.27 20.07 -1.27
N LEU A 473 -16.98 20.36 -1.11
CA LEU A 473 -15.90 19.62 -1.80
C LEU A 473 -15.95 18.13 -1.45
N MET A 474 -16.03 17.79 -0.16
CA MET A 474 -16.12 16.39 0.30
C MET A 474 -17.38 15.70 -0.22
N TYR A 475 -18.50 16.43 -0.28
CA TYR A 475 -19.73 15.94 -0.86
C TYR A 475 -19.57 15.61 -2.37
N MET A 476 -19.00 16.53 -3.17
CA MET A 476 -18.72 16.29 -4.59
C MET A 476 -17.79 15.08 -4.81
N CYS A 477 -16.78 14.89 -3.96
CA CYS A 477 -15.91 13.71 -3.99
C CYS A 477 -16.69 12.40 -3.76
N ALA A 478 -17.60 12.43 -2.79
CA ALA A 478 -18.45 11.28 -2.46
C ALA A 478 -19.45 10.99 -3.57
N GLU A 479 -20.12 12.01 -4.13
CA GLU A 479 -21.05 11.88 -5.24
C GLU A 479 -20.36 11.30 -6.49
N HIS A 480 -19.18 11.83 -6.83
CA HIS A 480 -18.36 11.32 -7.93
C HIS A 480 -18.04 9.82 -7.73
N SER A 481 -17.51 9.46 -6.57
CA SER A 481 -17.14 8.07 -6.26
C SER A 481 -18.33 7.13 -6.31
N ILE A 482 -19.48 7.55 -5.77
CA ILE A 482 -20.72 6.76 -5.76
C ILE A 482 -21.28 6.56 -7.16
N ARG A 483 -21.16 7.53 -8.06
CA ARG A 483 -21.55 7.40 -9.47
C ARG A 483 -20.88 6.20 -10.13
N TRP A 484 -19.61 5.98 -9.84
CA TRP A 484 -18.79 4.94 -10.45
C TRP A 484 -18.73 3.62 -9.69
N VAL A 485 -19.12 3.58 -8.40
CA VAL A 485 -18.95 2.40 -7.55
C VAL A 485 -19.63 1.14 -8.10
N ASP A 486 -20.86 1.27 -8.64
CA ASP A 486 -21.57 0.10 -9.18
C ASP A 486 -20.84 -0.47 -10.41
N ASN A 487 -20.36 0.42 -11.31
CA ASN A 487 -19.57 0.01 -12.47
C ASN A 487 -18.25 -0.69 -12.04
N LEU A 488 -17.57 -0.15 -11.05
CA LEU A 488 -16.34 -0.74 -10.51
C LEU A 488 -16.58 -2.09 -9.84
N LEU A 489 -17.67 -2.24 -9.11
CA LEU A 489 -18.07 -3.52 -8.52
C LEU A 489 -18.39 -4.55 -9.60
N ASP A 490 -19.09 -4.14 -10.67
CA ASP A 490 -19.41 -5.02 -11.80
C ASP A 490 -18.16 -5.48 -12.55
N MET A 491 -17.16 -4.63 -12.65
CA MET A 491 -15.88 -4.96 -13.27
C MET A 491 -14.96 -5.80 -12.38
N SER A 492 -15.04 -5.63 -11.05
CA SER A 492 -14.12 -6.24 -10.07
C SER A 492 -14.54 -7.62 -9.61
N PHE A 493 -15.84 -7.92 -9.59
CA PHE A 493 -16.37 -9.15 -9.03
C PHE A 493 -17.16 -9.96 -10.04
N ILE A 494 -16.88 -11.27 -10.06
CA ILE A 494 -17.62 -12.24 -10.87
C ILE A 494 -18.95 -12.57 -10.16
N ASP A 495 -20.06 -12.62 -10.90
CA ASP A 495 -21.42 -12.85 -10.37
C ASP A 495 -21.69 -14.30 -9.91
N LYS A 496 -20.67 -15.12 -9.62
CA LYS A 496 -20.82 -16.54 -9.29
C LYS A 496 -20.27 -16.90 -7.92
N GLY A 497 -21.00 -17.77 -7.21
CA GLY A 497 -20.59 -18.33 -5.92
C GLY A 497 -20.46 -17.26 -4.82
N TYR A 498 -19.54 -17.45 -3.89
CA TYR A 498 -19.32 -16.55 -2.76
C TYR A 498 -18.89 -15.13 -3.18
N ARG A 499 -18.22 -14.99 -4.32
CA ARG A 499 -17.83 -13.67 -4.88
C ARG A 499 -19.05 -12.86 -5.32
N GLY A 500 -20.08 -13.52 -5.83
CA GLY A 500 -21.36 -12.87 -6.12
C GLY A 500 -22.05 -12.36 -4.84
N ALA A 501 -22.02 -13.13 -3.75
CA ALA A 501 -22.55 -12.70 -2.46
C ALA A 501 -21.79 -11.47 -1.91
N ILE A 502 -20.47 -11.46 -2.01
CA ILE A 502 -19.62 -10.32 -1.64
C ILE A 502 -19.99 -9.09 -2.47
N LYS A 503 -20.13 -9.25 -3.79
CA LYS A 503 -20.55 -8.17 -4.69
C LYS A 503 -21.90 -7.58 -4.29
N GLN A 504 -22.90 -8.43 -3.99
CA GLN A 504 -24.21 -7.96 -3.54
C GLN A 504 -24.12 -7.21 -2.19
N PHE A 505 -23.31 -7.70 -1.28
CA PHE A 505 -23.07 -6.96 -0.02
C PHE A 505 -22.53 -5.56 -0.28
N TYR A 506 -21.51 -5.41 -1.15
CA TYR A 506 -20.97 -4.09 -1.47
C TYR A 506 -21.97 -3.22 -2.21
N LYS A 507 -22.81 -3.77 -3.09
CA LYS A 507 -23.91 -3.01 -3.73
C LYS A 507 -24.92 -2.50 -2.71
N VAL A 508 -25.31 -3.31 -1.73
CA VAL A 508 -26.19 -2.88 -0.64
C VAL A 508 -25.51 -1.81 0.21
N PHE A 509 -24.25 -1.98 0.56
CA PHE A 509 -23.48 -1.00 1.33
C PHE A 509 -23.35 0.33 0.59
N ALA A 510 -23.03 0.30 -0.71
CA ALA A 510 -23.00 1.48 -1.56
C ALA A 510 -24.39 2.14 -1.68
N GLY A 511 -25.46 1.34 -1.78
CA GLY A 511 -26.84 1.84 -1.79
C GLY A 511 -27.21 2.59 -0.51
N LEU A 512 -26.78 2.08 0.65
CA LEU A 512 -26.97 2.79 1.93
C LEU A 512 -26.19 4.10 1.97
N ALA A 513 -24.94 4.11 1.49
CA ALA A 513 -24.13 5.32 1.39
C ALA A 513 -24.79 6.36 0.46
N LYS A 514 -25.27 5.95 -0.71
CA LYS A 514 -26.06 6.79 -1.64
C LYS A 514 -27.26 7.43 -0.96
N ARG A 515 -27.99 6.63 -0.17
CA ARG A 515 -29.16 7.12 0.56
C ARG A 515 -28.79 8.18 1.61
N GLN A 516 -27.69 7.96 2.34
CA GLN A 516 -27.25 8.92 3.37
C GLN A 516 -26.79 10.25 2.75
N ILE A 517 -26.09 10.20 1.63
CA ILE A 517 -25.67 11.39 0.87
C ILE A 517 -26.91 12.16 0.40
N ARG A 518 -27.90 11.48 -0.21
CA ARG A 518 -29.13 12.11 -0.67
C ARG A 518 -29.98 12.73 0.46
N ILE A 519 -29.97 12.12 1.65
CA ILE A 519 -30.61 12.70 2.84
C ILE A 519 -29.87 13.98 3.27
N ALA A 520 -28.54 13.98 3.23
CA ALA A 520 -27.74 15.15 3.55
C ALA A 520 -27.98 16.31 2.54
N GLU A 521 -28.10 16.02 1.25
CA GLU A 521 -28.51 17.00 0.20
C GLU A 521 -29.83 17.69 0.54
N ILE A 522 -30.87 16.88 0.78
CA ILE A 522 -32.20 17.39 1.09
C ILE A 522 -32.18 18.23 2.37
N ALA A 523 -31.38 17.83 3.38
CA ALA A 523 -31.28 18.56 4.64
C ALA A 523 -30.50 19.88 4.52
N SER A 524 -29.56 19.97 3.55
CA SER A 524 -28.76 21.18 3.28
C SER A 524 -29.47 22.19 2.37
N GLY A 525 -30.59 21.81 1.77
CA GLY A 525 -31.37 22.68 0.88
C GLY A 525 -30.73 22.88 -0.51
N GLN A 526 -29.88 21.97 -0.91
CA GLN A 526 -29.30 21.89 -2.27
C GLN A 526 -30.09 20.96 -3.19
#